data_ebb3f96f5b2399fc676dd2e2241b9abf
#
_entry.id   ebb3f96f5b2399fc676dd2e2241b9abf
#
_cell.length_a   1.000
_cell.length_b   1.000
_cell.length_c   1.000
_cell.angle_alpha   90.00
_cell.angle_beta   90.00
_cell.angle_gamma   90.00
#
_symmetry.space_group_name_H-M   'P 1'
#
loop_
_entity.id
_entity.type
_entity.pdbx_description
1 polymer ?
#
loop_
_entity_poly.entity_id
_entity_poly.type
_entity_poly.pdbx_seq_one_letter_code
_entity_poly.pdbx_strand_id
1 'polypeptide(L)'
;MKNKKITSKRVGNTPKCYLMRWNPEISNYSLDKYRELTAKHPESFGMRWSIYDYKDAKEGDFFYLLREGEENGGIIIWGIFSSDPFEGEDWRGSGKKSHYINMHCVHAENADTQPPLSLSLLETEIPEINWRKGHSGESLTPEQTFAIETLRTGIYNDPEDSFDADAGHGAHLSCFDKDIESVIAEIGKIIHHSKPYDSANDVVTDEGISDLTYMSTKGKDLKIHTILRNDTDSLEVLAFVPYAVNDRPVKFRLVNVQEYSNKFEAVITVKYGDNELSFFDIEYGLHKELYQVGEDYNFALSAMAYGAACVPEGEMTVEMSGDEAMRLHLSDRHDEPAMLSLDHLVAFLQLDKAYPDDGEFWSPVMSRVKKVPCLGREFYRMEICIANENDSMETLNIPLIARISDFDKKPTMKNSVRGNLWLQGRLIEEGA
;
A
#
# COMPACT_ATOMS: atom_id res chain seq x y z
N MET A 1 -32.55 29.32 3.52
CA MET A 1 -31.65 28.46 2.72
C MET A 1 -31.82 27.04 3.21
N LYS A 2 -32.40 26.17 2.38
CA LYS A 2 -32.66 24.76 2.78
C LYS A 2 -31.42 23.95 2.53
N ASN A 3 -30.84 23.37 3.60
CA ASN A 3 -29.77 22.39 3.52
C ASN A 3 -30.28 21.17 2.76
N LYS A 4 -29.73 20.92 1.56
CA LYS A 4 -29.85 19.63 0.89
C LYS A 4 -28.97 18.63 1.63
N LYS A 5 -29.58 17.69 2.33
CA LYS A 5 -28.93 16.46 2.80
C LYS A 5 -28.42 15.72 1.55
N ILE A 6 -27.10 15.57 1.45
CA ILE A 6 -26.47 14.60 0.56
C ILE A 6 -26.70 13.25 1.21
N THR A 7 -27.68 12.50 0.73
CA THR A 7 -27.88 11.10 1.08
C THR A 7 -26.93 10.28 0.23
N SER A 8 -25.81 9.83 0.80
CA SER A 8 -25.04 8.74 0.21
C SER A 8 -25.85 7.46 0.35
N LYS A 9 -26.49 7.04 -0.72
CA LYS A 9 -27.03 5.68 -0.83
C LYS A 9 -25.94 4.81 -1.45
N ARG A 10 -25.28 3.98 -0.65
CA ARG A 10 -24.74 2.70 -1.11
C ARG A 10 -24.55 1.75 0.05
N VAL A 11 -25.35 0.70 0.02
CA VAL A 11 -25.18 -0.52 0.78
C VAL A 11 -25.09 -1.64 -0.24
N GLY A 12 -24.01 -2.43 -0.17
CA GLY A 12 -23.92 -3.77 -0.72
C GLY A 12 -23.99 -3.92 -2.24
N ASN A 13 -22.90 -3.61 -2.95
CA ASN A 13 -22.50 -4.36 -4.15
C ASN A 13 -21.00 -4.10 -4.38
N THR A 14 -20.22 -5.18 -4.44
CA THR A 14 -18.85 -5.12 -4.98
C THR A 14 -18.89 -4.40 -6.31
N PRO A 15 -18.04 -3.37 -6.56
CA PRO A 15 -18.01 -2.70 -7.85
C PRO A 15 -17.86 -3.72 -8.98
N LYS A 16 -18.68 -3.58 -10.01
CA LYS A 16 -18.58 -4.40 -11.22
C LYS A 16 -17.55 -3.80 -12.17
N CYS A 17 -17.10 -4.60 -13.12
CA CYS A 17 -16.20 -4.15 -14.17
C CYS A 17 -16.83 -4.35 -15.53
N TYR A 18 -16.59 -3.40 -16.45
CA TYR A 18 -17.20 -3.39 -17.77
C TYR A 18 -16.16 -3.25 -18.87
N LEU A 19 -16.31 -4.02 -19.95
CA LEU A 19 -15.53 -3.88 -21.16
C LEU A 19 -16.23 -2.92 -22.12
N MET A 20 -15.71 -1.70 -22.22
CA MET A 20 -16.15 -0.70 -23.19
C MET A 20 -15.38 -0.93 -24.50
N ARG A 21 -16.01 -0.65 -25.65
CA ARG A 21 -15.40 -0.89 -26.97
C ARG A 21 -15.39 0.37 -27.80
N TRP A 22 -14.28 0.60 -28.47
CA TRP A 22 -14.06 1.74 -29.36
C TRP A 22 -13.43 1.31 -30.68
N ASN A 23 -14.16 1.56 -31.75
CA ASN A 23 -13.62 1.51 -33.09
C ASN A 23 -13.49 2.92 -33.66
N PRO A 24 -12.26 3.46 -33.78
CA PRO A 24 -12.04 4.85 -34.23
C PRO A 24 -12.48 5.13 -35.66
N GLU A 25 -12.63 4.10 -36.51
CA GLU A 25 -13.04 4.24 -37.90
C GLU A 25 -14.54 4.52 -38.06
N ILE A 26 -15.36 4.00 -37.14
CA ILE A 26 -16.82 4.11 -37.21
C ILE A 26 -17.42 4.96 -36.13
N SER A 27 -16.68 5.25 -35.08
CA SER A 27 -17.12 6.08 -33.94
C SER A 27 -17.11 7.56 -34.28
N ASN A 28 -18.02 8.33 -33.69
CA ASN A 28 -17.94 9.78 -33.70
C ASN A 28 -16.78 10.34 -32.83
N TYR A 29 -16.09 9.45 -32.09
CA TYR A 29 -14.90 9.76 -31.32
C TYR A 29 -13.67 9.26 -32.12
N SER A 30 -13.04 10.17 -32.88
CA SER A 30 -11.92 9.84 -33.76
C SER A 30 -10.60 9.75 -33.00
N LEU A 31 -9.58 9.17 -33.65
CA LEU A 31 -8.19 9.16 -33.13
C LEU A 31 -7.66 10.55 -32.84
N ASP A 32 -7.99 11.55 -33.69
CA ASP A 32 -7.52 12.93 -33.48
C ASP A 32 -8.13 13.54 -32.23
N LYS A 33 -9.42 13.30 -31.97
CA LYS A 33 -10.06 13.73 -30.71
C LYS A 33 -9.44 13.04 -29.48
N TYR A 34 -9.08 11.77 -29.61
CA TYR A 34 -8.39 11.06 -28.55
C TYR A 34 -7.02 11.68 -28.26
N ARG A 35 -6.20 11.92 -29.29
CA ARG A 35 -4.88 12.56 -29.16
C ARG A 35 -4.97 13.96 -28.54
N GLU A 36 -5.94 14.76 -29.00
CA GLU A 36 -6.17 16.10 -28.44
C GLU A 36 -6.53 16.03 -26.95
N LEU A 37 -7.42 15.11 -26.57
CA LEU A 37 -7.89 14.97 -25.19
C LEU A 37 -6.77 14.50 -24.26
N THR A 38 -6.02 13.46 -24.64
CA THR A 38 -4.92 12.91 -23.84
C THR A 38 -3.75 13.89 -23.73
N ALA A 39 -3.43 14.61 -24.80
CA ALA A 39 -2.40 15.66 -24.75
C ALA A 39 -2.77 16.84 -23.83
N LYS A 40 -4.07 17.19 -23.78
CA LYS A 40 -4.56 18.29 -22.96
C LYS A 40 -4.70 17.91 -21.49
N HIS A 41 -4.99 16.66 -21.21
CA HIS A 41 -5.25 16.11 -19.88
C HIS A 41 -4.49 14.80 -19.67
N PRO A 42 -3.16 14.85 -19.47
CA PRO A 42 -2.32 13.66 -19.43
C PRO A 42 -2.58 12.78 -18.21
N GLU A 43 -3.03 13.36 -17.08
CA GLU A 43 -3.22 12.59 -15.84
C GLU A 43 -4.61 11.95 -15.77
N SER A 44 -5.66 12.70 -16.08
CA SER A 44 -7.03 12.17 -16.05
C SER A 44 -8.00 13.06 -16.82
N PHE A 45 -9.06 12.47 -17.35
CA PHE A 45 -10.12 13.19 -18.07
C PHE A 45 -11.48 12.50 -17.98
N GLY A 46 -12.53 13.27 -18.25
CA GLY A 46 -13.88 12.74 -18.36
C GLY A 46 -14.31 12.53 -19.81
N MET A 47 -15.05 11.47 -20.07
CA MET A 47 -15.70 11.23 -21.35
C MET A 47 -17.08 10.59 -21.17
N ARG A 48 -17.94 10.71 -22.18
CA ARG A 48 -19.23 10.05 -22.23
C ARG A 48 -19.22 8.94 -23.25
N TRP A 49 -19.72 7.77 -22.86
CA TRP A 49 -19.73 6.61 -23.71
C TRP A 49 -21.07 5.88 -23.73
N SER A 50 -21.38 5.15 -24.81
CA SER A 50 -22.57 4.31 -24.87
C SER A 50 -22.36 2.99 -24.13
N ILE A 51 -23.37 2.55 -23.39
CA ILE A 51 -23.32 1.32 -22.58
C ILE A 51 -24.51 0.42 -22.91
N TYR A 52 -24.23 -0.87 -23.17
CA TYR A 52 -25.28 -1.85 -23.51
C TYR A 52 -25.89 -2.48 -22.25
N ASP A 53 -25.08 -3.01 -21.33
CA ASP A 53 -25.53 -3.62 -20.07
C ASP A 53 -25.77 -2.56 -18.99
N TYR A 54 -26.56 -1.53 -19.33
CA TYR A 54 -26.78 -0.37 -18.49
C TYR A 54 -27.58 -0.62 -17.21
N LYS A 55 -28.36 -1.73 -17.15
CA LYS A 55 -29.32 -1.96 -16.04
C LYS A 55 -28.64 -2.15 -14.70
N ASP A 56 -27.48 -2.77 -14.72
CA ASP A 56 -26.71 -3.12 -13.54
C ASP A 56 -25.51 -2.20 -13.28
N ALA A 57 -25.15 -1.39 -14.29
CA ALA A 57 -24.06 -0.44 -14.18
C ALA A 57 -24.41 0.73 -13.26
N LYS A 58 -23.43 1.21 -12.49
CA LYS A 58 -23.58 2.31 -11.51
C LYS A 58 -22.35 3.19 -11.48
N GLU A 59 -22.52 4.38 -10.95
CA GLU A 59 -21.41 5.24 -10.54
C GLU A 59 -20.47 4.48 -9.60
N GLY A 60 -19.14 4.58 -9.85
CA GLY A 60 -18.09 3.91 -9.09
C GLY A 60 -17.77 2.48 -9.54
N ASP A 61 -18.46 1.93 -10.54
CA ASP A 61 -18.04 0.69 -11.20
C ASP A 61 -16.82 0.94 -12.09
N PHE A 62 -16.00 -0.08 -12.32
CA PHE A 62 -14.78 0.00 -13.12
C PHE A 62 -15.05 -0.23 -14.60
N PHE A 63 -14.14 0.24 -15.46
CA PHE A 63 -14.18 -0.08 -16.87
C PHE A 63 -12.78 -0.18 -17.48
N TYR A 64 -12.70 -0.98 -18.56
CA TYR A 64 -11.62 -0.96 -19.54
C TYR A 64 -12.18 -0.51 -20.88
N LEU A 65 -11.47 0.36 -21.60
CA LEU A 65 -11.81 0.73 -22.97
C LEU A 65 -10.88 0.00 -23.94
N LEU A 66 -11.43 -0.93 -24.69
CA LEU A 66 -10.77 -1.69 -25.73
C LEU A 66 -10.85 -0.91 -27.04
N ARG A 67 -9.71 -0.57 -27.62
CA ARG A 67 -9.61 -0.13 -29.02
C ARG A 67 -9.67 -1.35 -29.93
N GLU A 68 -10.65 -1.37 -30.82
CA GLU A 68 -10.79 -2.38 -31.86
C GLU A 68 -9.92 -2.04 -33.07
N GLY A 69 -9.50 -3.04 -33.83
CA GLY A 69 -8.69 -2.93 -35.04
C GLY A 69 -7.41 -3.76 -34.98
N GLU A 70 -6.82 -4.02 -36.15
CA GLU A 70 -5.58 -4.80 -36.23
C GLU A 70 -4.36 -3.97 -35.79
N GLU A 71 -4.36 -2.69 -36.13
CA GLU A 71 -3.26 -1.79 -35.82
C GLU A 71 -3.50 -1.12 -34.45
N ASN A 72 -2.57 -1.32 -33.52
CA ASN A 72 -2.61 -0.76 -32.18
C ASN A 72 -3.90 -1.06 -31.39
N GLY A 73 -4.52 -2.21 -31.66
CA GLY A 73 -5.69 -2.69 -30.90
C GLY A 73 -5.28 -3.24 -29.54
N GLY A 74 -6.16 -3.03 -28.54
CA GLY A 74 -5.95 -3.48 -27.17
C GLY A 74 -6.66 -2.58 -26.14
N ILE A 75 -6.47 -2.84 -24.87
CA ILE A 75 -6.97 -1.97 -23.79
C ILE A 75 -6.09 -0.71 -23.76
N ILE A 76 -6.72 0.46 -23.94
CA ILE A 76 -6.02 1.75 -24.03
C ILE A 76 -6.42 2.75 -22.97
N ILE A 77 -7.53 2.53 -22.27
CA ILE A 77 -7.99 3.36 -21.15
C ILE A 77 -8.56 2.43 -20.07
N TRP A 78 -8.38 2.81 -18.82
CA TRP A 78 -9.19 2.29 -17.72
C TRP A 78 -9.53 3.40 -16.72
N GLY A 79 -10.55 3.15 -15.90
CA GLY A 79 -11.04 4.10 -14.93
C GLY A 79 -12.33 3.66 -14.25
N ILE A 80 -13.09 4.64 -13.78
CA ILE A 80 -14.35 4.42 -13.05
C ILE A 80 -15.51 5.17 -13.72
N PHE A 81 -16.70 4.64 -13.60
CA PHE A 81 -17.90 5.37 -14.00
C PHE A 81 -18.18 6.52 -13.03
N SER A 82 -18.34 7.73 -13.55
CA SER A 82 -18.59 8.95 -12.78
C SER A 82 -20.07 9.38 -12.75
N SER A 83 -20.96 8.51 -13.24
CA SER A 83 -22.41 8.66 -13.14
C SER A 83 -23.13 7.33 -13.22
N ASP A 84 -24.38 7.27 -12.81
CA ASP A 84 -25.30 6.20 -13.22
C ASP A 84 -25.61 6.33 -14.72
N PRO A 85 -26.05 5.24 -15.40
CA PRO A 85 -26.48 5.29 -16.79
C PRO A 85 -27.68 6.20 -17.01
N PHE A 86 -27.72 6.89 -18.13
CA PHE A 86 -28.80 7.79 -18.51
C PHE A 86 -29.17 7.66 -20.00
N GLU A 87 -30.41 7.98 -20.35
CA GLU A 87 -30.86 8.01 -21.74
C GLU A 87 -30.40 9.26 -22.49
N GLY A 88 -30.02 9.11 -23.74
CA GLY A 88 -29.68 10.18 -24.66
C GLY A 88 -30.04 9.85 -26.12
N GLU A 89 -29.95 10.82 -27.01
CA GLU A 89 -30.10 10.57 -28.43
C GLU A 89 -28.95 9.67 -28.94
N ASP A 90 -29.28 8.73 -29.83
CA ASP A 90 -28.27 7.89 -30.48
C ASP A 90 -27.25 8.76 -31.23
N TRP A 91 -25.99 8.58 -30.93
CA TRP A 91 -24.87 9.32 -31.54
C TRP A 91 -24.81 9.22 -33.07
N ARG A 92 -25.47 8.20 -33.65
CA ARG A 92 -25.59 8.01 -35.10
C ARG A 92 -26.67 8.89 -35.75
N GLY A 93 -27.42 9.66 -34.96
CA GLY A 93 -28.51 10.48 -35.46
C GLY A 93 -29.71 9.67 -35.98
N SER A 94 -29.89 8.46 -35.52
CA SER A 94 -30.96 7.55 -35.95
C SER A 94 -32.36 7.94 -35.45
N GLY A 95 -32.46 8.96 -34.61
CA GLY A 95 -33.70 9.34 -33.89
C GLY A 95 -34.11 8.35 -32.79
N LYS A 96 -33.32 7.32 -32.52
CA LYS A 96 -33.53 6.37 -31.43
C LYS A 96 -32.84 6.86 -30.18
N LYS A 97 -33.27 6.36 -29.05
CA LYS A 97 -32.60 6.59 -27.77
C LYS A 97 -31.57 5.48 -27.51
N SER A 98 -30.46 5.87 -26.88
CA SER A 98 -29.40 4.97 -26.41
C SER A 98 -29.07 5.28 -24.96
N HIS A 99 -28.46 4.33 -24.26
CA HIS A 99 -27.98 4.54 -22.89
C HIS A 99 -26.52 4.96 -22.93
N TYR A 100 -26.20 5.91 -22.08
CA TYR A 100 -24.85 6.48 -21.91
C TYR A 100 -24.46 6.46 -20.46
N ILE A 101 -23.15 6.52 -20.22
CA ILE A 101 -22.56 6.65 -18.92
C ILE A 101 -21.37 7.63 -19.00
N ASN A 102 -21.15 8.42 -17.96
CA ASN A 102 -19.97 9.23 -17.86
C ASN A 102 -18.84 8.40 -17.26
N MET A 103 -17.66 8.54 -17.85
CA MET A 103 -16.46 7.81 -17.49
C MET A 103 -15.42 8.80 -17.00
N HIS A 104 -14.75 8.49 -15.90
CA HIS A 104 -13.55 9.17 -15.43
C HIS A 104 -12.36 8.26 -15.72
N CYS A 105 -11.56 8.66 -16.70
CA CYS A 105 -10.39 7.94 -17.17
C CYS A 105 -9.21 8.29 -16.26
N VAL A 106 -8.59 7.30 -15.65
CA VAL A 106 -7.44 7.46 -14.73
C VAL A 106 -6.12 7.07 -15.40
N HIS A 107 -6.17 6.43 -16.54
CA HIS A 107 -5.01 6.10 -17.38
C HIS A 107 -5.41 6.05 -18.85
N ALA A 108 -4.52 6.48 -19.71
CA ALA A 108 -4.70 6.43 -21.17
C ALA A 108 -3.37 6.20 -21.89
N GLU A 109 -3.36 5.22 -22.81
CA GLU A 109 -2.21 4.88 -23.61
C GLU A 109 -2.04 5.80 -24.81
N ASN A 110 -0.82 5.84 -25.36
CA ASN A 110 -0.56 6.54 -26.59
C ASN A 110 -1.28 5.85 -27.77
N ALA A 111 -2.09 6.60 -28.51
CA ALA A 111 -2.85 6.08 -29.65
C ALA A 111 -1.97 5.63 -30.85
N ASP A 112 -0.74 6.13 -30.94
CA ASP A 112 0.16 5.90 -32.07
C ASP A 112 1.09 4.69 -31.88
N THR A 113 1.06 4.09 -30.71
CA THR A 113 1.81 2.89 -30.37
C THR A 113 0.89 1.73 -30.05
N GLN A 114 1.40 0.52 -30.15
CA GLN A 114 0.67 -0.66 -29.66
C GLN A 114 0.60 -0.61 -28.14
N PRO A 115 -0.62 -0.72 -27.56
CA PRO A 115 -0.73 -0.73 -26.11
C PRO A 115 -0.07 -1.99 -25.53
N PRO A 116 0.50 -1.92 -24.32
CA PRO A 116 1.05 -3.09 -23.63
C PRO A 116 0.04 -4.21 -23.49
N LEU A 117 -1.23 -3.90 -23.15
CA LEU A 117 -2.37 -4.82 -23.18
C LEU A 117 -2.93 -4.94 -24.62
N SER A 118 -2.11 -5.44 -25.53
CA SER A 118 -2.49 -5.58 -26.94
C SER A 118 -3.53 -6.67 -27.17
N LEU A 119 -4.29 -6.58 -28.26
CA LEU A 119 -5.28 -7.60 -28.62
C LEU A 119 -4.67 -9.00 -28.70
N SER A 120 -3.48 -9.15 -29.28
CA SER A 120 -2.81 -10.44 -29.39
C SER A 120 -2.44 -11.04 -28.06
N LEU A 121 -1.97 -10.19 -27.11
CA LEU A 121 -1.68 -10.64 -25.75
C LEU A 121 -2.96 -11.05 -25.01
N LEU A 122 -3.99 -10.21 -25.06
CA LEU A 122 -5.28 -10.47 -24.44
C LEU A 122 -5.94 -11.76 -24.95
N GLU A 123 -5.87 -12.02 -26.27
CA GLU A 123 -6.39 -13.25 -26.88
C GLU A 123 -5.61 -14.50 -26.44
N THR A 124 -4.32 -14.35 -26.17
CA THR A 124 -3.45 -15.46 -25.73
C THR A 124 -3.66 -15.77 -24.24
N GLU A 125 -3.63 -14.75 -23.41
CA GLU A 125 -3.62 -14.89 -21.95
C GLU A 125 -5.03 -15.03 -21.34
N ILE A 126 -6.06 -14.46 -21.99
CA ILE A 126 -7.45 -14.46 -21.50
C ILE A 126 -8.40 -14.87 -22.64
N PRO A 127 -8.30 -16.11 -23.15
CA PRO A 127 -9.07 -16.58 -24.31
C PRO A 127 -10.57 -16.73 -24.08
N GLU A 128 -11.03 -16.74 -22.83
CA GLU A 128 -12.45 -16.83 -22.46
C GLU A 128 -13.25 -15.56 -22.75
N ILE A 129 -12.58 -14.42 -23.04
CA ILE A 129 -13.24 -13.19 -23.46
C ILE A 129 -13.18 -13.08 -24.99
N ASN A 130 -14.32 -12.78 -25.61
CA ASN A 130 -14.32 -12.49 -27.04
C ASN A 130 -13.85 -11.05 -27.31
N TRP A 131 -12.56 -10.90 -27.52
CA TRP A 131 -11.94 -9.59 -27.69
C TRP A 131 -12.31 -8.90 -29.01
N ARG A 132 -12.66 -9.68 -30.05
CA ARG A 132 -12.96 -9.15 -31.39
C ARG A 132 -14.42 -8.88 -31.67
N LYS A 133 -15.32 -9.39 -30.83
CA LYS A 133 -16.76 -9.25 -31.00
C LYS A 133 -17.43 -9.05 -29.66
N GLY A 134 -18.41 -8.15 -29.63
CA GLY A 134 -19.19 -7.86 -28.44
C GLY A 134 -19.83 -6.48 -28.50
N HIS A 135 -20.44 -6.09 -27.42
CA HIS A 135 -21.07 -4.77 -27.27
C HIS A 135 -20.23 -3.89 -26.34
N SER A 136 -20.27 -2.60 -26.58
CA SER A 136 -19.66 -1.66 -25.62
C SER A 136 -20.44 -1.66 -24.31
N GLY A 137 -19.72 -1.89 -23.20
CA GLY A 137 -20.31 -1.99 -21.86
C GLY A 137 -20.83 -3.40 -21.53
N GLU A 138 -20.14 -4.43 -22.00
CA GLU A 138 -20.31 -5.80 -21.52
C GLU A 138 -19.82 -5.92 -20.07
N SER A 139 -20.64 -6.51 -19.20
CA SER A 139 -20.21 -6.79 -17.82
C SER A 139 -19.22 -7.95 -17.79
N LEU A 140 -18.08 -7.76 -17.18
CA LEU A 140 -17.06 -8.79 -16.94
C LEU A 140 -17.40 -9.60 -15.68
N THR A 141 -17.07 -10.91 -15.69
CA THR A 141 -17.14 -11.71 -14.47
C THR A 141 -16.00 -11.33 -13.50
N PRO A 142 -16.11 -11.66 -12.20
CA PRO A 142 -15.00 -11.45 -11.26
C PRO A 142 -13.70 -12.12 -11.71
N GLU A 143 -13.78 -13.32 -12.27
CA GLU A 143 -12.63 -14.09 -12.75
C GLU A 143 -11.98 -13.41 -13.96
N GLN A 144 -12.78 -12.91 -14.91
CA GLN A 144 -12.30 -12.16 -16.08
C GLN A 144 -11.66 -10.83 -15.65
N THR A 145 -12.29 -10.13 -14.70
CA THR A 145 -11.72 -8.90 -14.14
C THR A 145 -10.37 -9.18 -13.46
N PHE A 146 -10.30 -10.23 -12.65
CA PHE A 146 -9.07 -10.64 -11.97
C PHE A 146 -7.96 -10.99 -12.98
N ALA A 147 -8.28 -11.72 -14.06
CA ALA A 147 -7.30 -12.08 -15.09
C ALA A 147 -6.75 -10.82 -15.80
N ILE A 148 -7.63 -9.87 -16.16
CA ILE A 148 -7.19 -8.59 -16.77
C ILE A 148 -6.31 -7.79 -15.77
N GLU A 149 -6.72 -7.69 -14.50
CA GLU A 149 -5.95 -6.97 -13.48
C GLU A 149 -4.59 -7.62 -13.23
N THR A 150 -4.53 -8.95 -13.17
CA THR A 150 -3.26 -9.69 -13.01
C THR A 150 -2.31 -9.39 -14.18
N LEU A 151 -2.84 -9.46 -15.42
CA LEU A 151 -2.04 -9.16 -16.61
C LEU A 151 -1.62 -7.69 -16.63
N ARG A 152 -2.54 -6.77 -16.34
CA ARG A 152 -2.27 -5.33 -16.27
C ARG A 152 -1.20 -5.02 -15.23
N THR A 153 -1.35 -5.47 -14.01
CA THR A 153 -0.37 -5.23 -12.94
C THR A 153 0.99 -5.85 -13.26
N GLY A 154 1.02 -7.01 -13.92
CA GLY A 154 2.27 -7.64 -14.38
C GLY A 154 3.01 -6.84 -15.46
N ILE A 155 2.28 -6.11 -16.33
CA ILE A 155 2.87 -5.30 -17.42
C ILE A 155 3.27 -3.90 -16.94
N TYR A 156 2.38 -3.29 -16.15
CA TYR A 156 2.57 -1.91 -15.63
C TYR A 156 3.22 -1.87 -14.24
N ASN A 157 3.71 -3.01 -13.75
CA ASN A 157 4.74 -2.96 -12.74
C ASN A 157 5.95 -2.32 -13.41
N ASP A 158 6.02 -1.01 -13.27
CA ASP A 158 7.19 -0.22 -13.65
C ASP A 158 8.43 -0.90 -13.04
N PRO A 159 9.58 -0.89 -13.70
CA PRO A 159 10.85 -1.14 -13.02
C PRO A 159 11.03 -0.23 -11.78
N GLU A 160 10.36 0.94 -11.74
CA GLU A 160 10.23 1.79 -10.54
C GLU A 160 9.38 1.15 -9.42
N ASP A 161 8.50 0.16 -9.69
CA ASP A 161 7.77 -0.66 -8.71
C ASP A 161 8.62 -1.85 -8.17
N SER A 162 9.89 -1.92 -8.50
CA SER A 162 10.83 -2.86 -7.93
C SER A 162 11.45 -2.28 -6.65
N PHE A 163 11.93 -3.14 -5.77
CA PHE A 163 12.68 -2.73 -4.59
C PHE A 163 13.78 -1.71 -4.95
N ASP A 164 13.73 -0.54 -4.34
CA ASP A 164 14.73 0.51 -4.55
C ASP A 164 15.98 0.21 -3.70
N ALA A 165 16.88 -0.58 -4.28
CA ALA A 165 18.10 -0.98 -3.59
C ALA A 165 19.04 0.21 -3.28
N ASP A 166 18.92 1.33 -3.96
CA ASP A 166 19.80 2.49 -3.77
C ASP A 166 19.29 3.47 -2.71
N ALA A 167 18.02 3.35 -2.30
CA ALA A 167 17.43 4.25 -1.31
C ALA A 167 18.01 4.08 0.10
N GLY A 168 18.26 2.82 0.52
CA GLY A 168 18.59 2.52 1.90
C GLY A 168 17.52 3.04 2.88
N HIS A 169 17.82 3.10 4.16
CA HIS A 169 16.88 3.61 5.18
C HIS A 169 16.75 5.15 5.19
N GLY A 170 17.53 5.88 4.41
CA GLY A 170 17.55 7.35 4.42
C GLY A 170 16.21 8.00 4.14
N ALA A 171 15.40 7.38 3.26
CA ALA A 171 14.05 7.83 2.95
C ALA A 171 13.11 7.79 4.16
N HIS A 172 13.40 6.94 5.16
CA HIS A 172 12.53 6.68 6.31
C HIS A 172 12.76 7.61 7.50
N LEU A 173 13.83 8.44 7.48
CA LEU A 173 14.15 9.34 8.61
C LEU A 173 13.05 10.36 8.92
N SER A 174 12.15 10.62 7.97
CA SER A 174 11.00 11.50 8.18
C SER A 174 10.03 11.01 9.26
N CYS A 175 10.08 9.73 9.65
CA CYS A 175 9.32 9.21 10.79
C CYS A 175 9.82 9.75 12.13
N PHE A 176 11.12 10.08 12.23
CA PHE A 176 11.72 10.65 13.43
C PHE A 176 11.54 12.18 13.50
N ASP A 177 11.80 12.89 12.41
CA ASP A 177 11.54 14.32 12.27
C ASP A 177 11.20 14.66 10.81
N LYS A 178 10.19 15.53 10.61
CA LYS A 178 9.86 16.04 9.27
C LYS A 178 10.98 16.88 8.67
N ASP A 179 11.77 17.54 9.51
CA ASP A 179 12.97 18.27 9.13
C ASP A 179 14.20 17.37 9.26
N ILE A 180 14.44 16.58 8.21
CA ILE A 180 15.57 15.63 8.13
C ILE A 180 16.91 16.37 8.22
N GLU A 181 17.03 17.57 7.65
CA GLU A 181 18.27 18.35 7.71
C GLU A 181 18.64 18.71 9.16
N SER A 182 17.64 19.03 9.98
CA SER A 182 17.83 19.26 11.42
C SER A 182 18.35 18.01 12.13
N VAL A 183 17.90 16.82 11.76
CA VAL A 183 18.40 15.55 12.31
C VAL A 183 19.86 15.33 11.91
N ILE A 184 20.18 15.52 10.64
CA ILE A 184 21.54 15.37 10.11
C ILE A 184 22.49 16.34 10.83
N ALA A 185 22.08 17.58 11.06
CA ALA A 185 22.88 18.57 11.80
C ALA A 185 23.15 18.16 13.27
N GLU A 186 22.35 17.28 13.84
CA GLU A 186 22.50 16.79 15.22
C GLU A 186 23.27 15.47 15.34
N ILE A 187 23.71 14.84 14.25
CA ILE A 187 24.39 13.54 14.25
C ILE A 187 25.56 13.51 15.24
N GLY A 188 26.37 14.56 15.31
CA GLY A 188 27.47 14.65 16.27
C GLY A 188 27.01 14.55 17.72
N LYS A 189 25.87 15.13 18.08
CA LYS A 189 25.29 15.02 19.43
C LYS A 189 24.79 13.61 19.68
N ILE A 190 24.19 12.98 18.67
CA ILE A 190 23.65 11.62 18.75
C ILE A 190 24.77 10.63 19.04
N ILE A 191 25.88 10.70 18.31
CA ILE A 191 27.08 9.88 18.53
C ILE A 191 27.62 10.11 19.96
N HIS A 192 27.69 11.36 20.41
CA HIS A 192 28.15 11.69 21.77
C HIS A 192 27.26 11.04 22.87
N HIS A 193 25.97 10.86 22.60
CA HIS A 193 25.01 10.22 23.53
C HIS A 193 24.90 8.70 23.34
N SER A 194 25.58 8.15 22.36
CA SER A 194 25.58 6.72 22.02
C SER A 194 26.74 5.99 22.69
N LYS A 195 26.61 4.67 22.76
CA LYS A 195 27.68 3.76 23.18
C LYS A 195 27.80 2.61 22.19
N PRO A 196 29.02 2.16 21.92
CA PRO A 196 29.20 0.93 21.16
C PRO A 196 28.49 -0.22 21.90
N TYR A 197 27.84 -1.10 21.15
CA TYR A 197 27.21 -2.30 21.71
C TYR A 197 27.57 -3.56 20.92
N ASP A 198 27.97 -3.40 19.63
CA ASP A 198 28.43 -4.51 18.81
C ASP A 198 29.37 -4.02 17.69
N SER A 199 30.00 -4.97 16.98
CA SER A 199 30.84 -4.71 15.81
C SER A 199 30.82 -5.90 14.86
N ALA A 200 30.91 -5.63 13.57
CA ALA A 200 31.08 -6.62 12.52
C ALA A 200 32.38 -6.32 11.76
N ASN A 201 33.23 -7.33 11.62
CA ASN A 201 34.50 -7.21 10.89
C ASN A 201 34.33 -7.81 9.49
N ASP A 202 35.13 -7.32 8.55
CA ASP A 202 35.18 -7.80 7.18
C ASP A 202 33.82 -7.76 6.45
N VAL A 203 32.96 -6.80 6.79
CA VAL A 203 31.65 -6.62 6.13
C VAL A 203 31.86 -6.12 4.71
N VAL A 204 31.28 -6.84 3.74
CA VAL A 204 31.25 -6.38 2.35
C VAL A 204 30.26 -5.22 2.24
N THR A 205 30.75 -4.05 1.82
CA THR A 205 29.98 -2.84 1.52
C THR A 205 30.12 -2.49 0.04
N ASP A 206 29.39 -1.50 -0.45
CA ASP A 206 29.54 -0.97 -1.82
C ASP A 206 30.93 -0.37 -2.09
N GLU A 207 31.63 0.09 -1.05
CA GLU A 207 32.98 0.65 -1.15
C GLU A 207 34.08 -0.39 -0.88
N GLY A 208 33.74 -1.63 -0.62
CA GLY A 208 34.66 -2.75 -0.36
C GLY A 208 34.48 -3.39 1.02
N ILE A 209 35.51 -4.01 1.53
CA ILE A 209 35.47 -4.66 2.85
C ILE A 209 35.76 -3.62 3.93
N SER A 210 34.89 -3.55 4.93
CA SER A 210 34.96 -2.57 6.03
C SER A 210 34.66 -3.20 7.39
N ASP A 211 35.24 -2.65 8.44
CA ASP A 211 34.88 -2.96 9.81
C ASP A 211 33.83 -1.96 10.28
N LEU A 212 32.70 -2.49 10.75
CA LEU A 212 31.57 -1.69 11.21
C LEU A 212 31.47 -1.70 12.73
N THR A 213 31.20 -0.53 13.32
CA THR A 213 30.88 -0.41 14.74
C THR A 213 29.43 0.05 14.88
N TYR A 214 28.66 -0.71 15.62
CA TYR A 214 27.27 -0.42 15.94
C TYR A 214 27.18 0.30 17.28
N MET A 215 26.62 1.51 17.25
CA MET A 215 26.41 2.34 18.43
C MET A 215 24.92 2.53 18.70
N SER A 216 24.53 2.66 19.94
CA SER A 216 23.13 2.92 20.30
C SER A 216 23.03 3.97 21.41
N THR A 217 22.02 4.85 21.27
CA THR A 217 21.66 5.81 22.32
C THR A 217 21.06 5.09 23.52
N LYS A 218 21.14 5.74 24.68
CA LYS A 218 20.44 5.27 25.88
C LYS A 218 18.95 5.58 25.76
N GLY A 219 18.12 4.54 25.73
CA GLY A 219 16.67 4.66 25.70
C GLY A 219 16.02 3.34 26.08
N LYS A 220 14.84 3.38 26.72
CA LYS A 220 14.08 2.17 27.06
C LYS A 220 12.98 1.87 26.04
N ASP A 221 12.45 2.90 25.40
CA ASP A 221 11.28 2.81 24.54
C ASP A 221 11.61 3.21 23.09
N LEU A 222 12.55 4.12 22.89
CA LEU A 222 13.04 4.59 21.60
C LEU A 222 14.57 4.74 21.69
N LYS A 223 15.26 4.16 20.75
CA LYS A 223 16.71 4.27 20.59
C LYS A 223 17.05 4.72 19.18
N ILE A 224 18.28 5.13 19.01
CA ILE A 224 18.86 5.41 17.70
C ILE A 224 20.10 4.55 17.57
N HIS A 225 20.13 3.71 16.55
CA HIS A 225 21.36 3.05 16.13
C HIS A 225 22.12 3.96 15.18
N THR A 226 23.45 3.97 15.33
CA THR A 226 24.38 4.64 14.43
C THR A 226 25.39 3.60 14.00
N ILE A 227 25.53 3.40 12.71
CA ILE A 227 26.51 2.48 12.12
C ILE A 227 27.70 3.32 11.66
N LEU A 228 28.87 2.99 12.15
CA LEU A 228 30.12 3.69 11.86
C LEU A 228 31.05 2.77 11.14
N ARG A 229 31.72 3.27 10.09
CA ARG A 229 32.88 2.64 9.48
C ARG A 229 34.14 3.11 10.18
N ASN A 230 34.96 2.16 10.59
CA ASN A 230 36.28 2.45 11.16
C ASN A 230 37.31 2.45 10.03
N ASP A 231 37.64 3.60 9.52
CA ASP A 231 38.79 3.74 8.63
C ASP A 231 40.04 4.13 9.43
N THR A 232 41.20 3.81 8.90
CA THR A 232 42.49 3.99 9.61
C THR A 232 42.74 5.43 10.08
N ASP A 233 42.11 6.44 9.45
CA ASP A 233 42.32 7.86 9.73
C ASP A 233 41.04 8.65 10.00
N SER A 234 39.83 8.07 9.88
CA SER A 234 38.56 8.79 10.08
C SER A 234 37.43 7.86 10.54
N LEU A 235 36.50 8.39 11.31
CA LEU A 235 35.27 7.74 11.69
C LEU A 235 34.16 8.25 10.77
N GLU A 236 33.57 7.41 9.97
CA GLU A 236 32.48 7.75 9.06
C GLU A 236 31.15 7.23 9.55
N VAL A 237 30.11 8.06 9.47
CA VAL A 237 28.72 7.67 9.79
C VAL A 237 28.07 7.15 8.53
N LEU A 238 27.76 5.86 8.50
CA LEU A 238 27.13 5.19 7.38
C LEU A 238 25.61 5.20 7.51
N ALA A 239 25.09 5.02 8.72
CA ALA A 239 23.66 4.91 8.95
C ALA A 239 23.24 5.49 10.29
N PHE A 240 21.98 5.93 10.34
CA PHE A 240 21.33 6.49 11.51
C PHE A 240 19.88 5.98 11.53
N VAL A 241 19.59 5.04 12.42
CA VAL A 241 18.32 4.30 12.44
C VAL A 241 17.61 4.53 13.78
N PRO A 242 16.59 5.40 13.84
CA PRO A 242 15.71 5.48 14.98
C PRO A 242 14.77 4.26 15.00
N TYR A 243 14.59 3.62 16.15
CA TYR A 243 13.72 2.46 16.25
C TYR A 243 13.02 2.35 17.59
N ALA A 244 11.80 1.81 17.59
CA ALA A 244 11.06 1.48 18.79
C ALA A 244 11.62 0.21 19.41
N VAL A 245 11.95 0.26 20.71
CA VAL A 245 12.52 -0.90 21.40
C VAL A 245 11.46 -1.98 21.60
N ASN A 246 11.75 -3.18 21.13
CA ASN A 246 10.97 -4.39 21.39
C ASN A 246 11.92 -5.55 21.67
N ASP A 247 11.70 -6.27 22.79
CA ASP A 247 12.47 -7.44 23.18
C ASP A 247 11.59 -8.70 23.21
N ARG A 248 10.37 -8.65 22.65
CA ARG A 248 9.45 -9.79 22.55
C ARG A 248 9.62 -10.47 21.21
N PRO A 249 10.31 -11.64 21.17
CA PRO A 249 10.48 -12.36 19.93
C PRO A 249 9.17 -13.03 19.49
N VAL A 250 8.96 -13.07 18.20
CA VAL A 250 7.95 -13.89 17.54
C VAL A 250 8.66 -14.72 16.49
N LYS A 251 8.26 -15.97 16.36
CA LYS A 251 8.84 -16.90 15.40
C LYS A 251 8.22 -16.70 14.03
N PHE A 252 9.07 -16.53 13.03
CA PHE A 252 8.69 -16.33 11.64
C PHE A 252 9.49 -17.25 10.73
N ARG A 253 8.91 -17.61 9.59
CA ARG A 253 9.64 -18.26 8.50
C ARG A 253 10.19 -17.23 7.54
N LEU A 254 11.48 -17.24 7.28
CA LEU A 254 12.13 -16.35 6.32
C LEU A 254 11.73 -16.71 4.89
N VAL A 255 11.20 -15.73 4.15
CA VAL A 255 10.75 -15.88 2.75
C VAL A 255 11.74 -15.25 1.79
N ASN A 256 12.23 -14.05 2.09
CA ASN A 256 13.12 -13.30 1.20
C ASN A 256 14.01 -12.34 1.99
N VAL A 257 15.15 -12.00 1.39
CA VAL A 257 16.10 -10.97 1.86
C VAL A 257 16.38 -10.06 0.67
N GLN A 258 16.02 -8.78 0.78
CA GLN A 258 16.30 -7.75 -0.22
C GLN A 258 17.35 -6.80 0.32
N GLU A 259 18.59 -7.02 -0.10
CA GLU A 259 19.75 -6.27 0.35
C GLU A 259 19.83 -4.92 -0.38
N TYR A 260 20.05 -3.83 0.34
CA TYR A 260 20.35 -2.52 -0.26
C TYR A 260 21.74 -2.52 -0.90
N SER A 261 21.99 -1.56 -1.80
CA SER A 261 23.26 -1.42 -2.53
C SER A 261 24.46 -1.26 -1.59
N ASN A 262 24.26 -0.66 -0.41
CA ASN A 262 25.29 -0.49 0.62
C ASN A 262 25.75 -1.81 1.29
N LYS A 263 25.03 -2.92 1.09
CA LYS A 263 25.36 -4.28 1.53
C LYS A 263 25.34 -4.55 3.05
N PHE A 264 25.02 -3.59 3.88
CA PHE A 264 24.89 -3.74 5.34
C PHE A 264 23.49 -3.43 5.86
N GLU A 265 22.55 -3.12 4.97
CA GLU A 265 21.12 -2.92 5.24
C GLU A 265 20.29 -3.83 4.34
N ALA A 266 19.14 -4.27 4.84
CA ALA A 266 18.20 -5.08 4.06
C ALA A 266 16.77 -4.97 4.57
N VAL A 267 15.84 -5.27 3.67
CA VAL A 267 14.45 -5.60 4.00
C VAL A 267 14.31 -7.13 4.04
N ILE A 268 13.74 -7.61 5.11
CA ILE A 268 13.48 -9.02 5.37
C ILE A 268 11.99 -9.29 5.17
N THR A 269 11.64 -10.24 4.32
CA THR A 269 10.26 -10.71 4.16
C THR A 269 10.10 -12.04 4.89
N VAL A 270 9.07 -12.12 5.73
CA VAL A 270 8.77 -13.29 6.55
C VAL A 270 7.31 -13.69 6.40
N LYS A 271 7.02 -14.96 6.72
CA LYS A 271 5.66 -15.47 6.79
C LYS A 271 5.17 -15.55 8.24
N TYR A 272 3.95 -15.03 8.48
CA TYR A 272 3.21 -15.14 9.73
C TYR A 272 1.80 -15.65 9.43
N GLY A 273 1.51 -16.91 9.79
CA GLY A 273 0.31 -17.59 9.35
C GLY A 273 0.23 -17.64 7.81
N ASP A 274 -0.84 -17.12 7.24
CA ASP A 274 -1.04 -17.00 5.79
C ASP A 274 -0.54 -15.65 5.22
N ASN A 275 -0.11 -14.72 6.08
CA ASN A 275 0.33 -13.41 5.68
C ASN A 275 1.85 -13.36 5.45
N GLU A 276 2.28 -12.53 4.52
CA GLU A 276 3.67 -12.12 4.36
C GLU A 276 3.83 -10.70 4.91
N LEU A 277 4.94 -10.47 5.62
CA LEU A 277 5.30 -9.19 6.21
C LEU A 277 6.75 -8.87 5.83
N SER A 278 6.99 -7.65 5.41
CA SER A 278 8.33 -7.15 5.12
C SER A 278 8.72 -6.08 6.13
N PHE A 279 9.95 -6.12 6.62
CA PHE A 279 10.46 -5.16 7.60
C PHE A 279 11.94 -4.86 7.35
N PHE A 280 12.35 -3.64 7.71
CA PHE A 280 13.76 -3.26 7.73
C PHE A 280 14.47 -3.93 8.90
N ASP A 281 15.54 -4.68 8.63
CA ASP A 281 16.36 -5.27 9.69
C ASP A 281 17.38 -4.24 10.19
N ILE A 282 17.16 -3.74 11.41
CA ILE A 282 18.00 -2.68 12.01
C ILE A 282 19.42 -3.12 12.36
N GLU A 283 19.70 -4.41 12.30
CA GLU A 283 20.99 -5.03 12.63
C GLU A 283 21.48 -5.99 11.53
N TYR A 284 20.98 -5.85 10.29
CA TYR A 284 21.26 -6.76 9.18
C TYR A 284 22.76 -7.05 9.00
N GLY A 285 23.61 -6.06 8.99
CA GLY A 285 25.05 -6.21 8.80
C GLY A 285 25.75 -7.04 9.89
N LEU A 286 25.14 -7.21 11.09
CA LEU A 286 25.65 -8.09 12.15
C LEU A 286 25.28 -9.56 11.89
N HIS A 287 24.13 -9.81 11.24
CA HIS A 287 23.50 -11.13 11.22
C HIS A 287 23.29 -11.70 9.80
N LYS A 288 23.67 -10.98 8.74
CA LYS A 288 23.35 -11.38 7.36
C LYS A 288 23.82 -12.78 6.98
N GLU A 289 24.95 -13.22 7.51
CA GLU A 289 25.51 -14.55 7.24
C GLU A 289 24.69 -15.69 7.91
N LEU A 290 23.80 -15.36 8.85
CA LEU A 290 22.93 -16.34 9.52
C LEU A 290 21.65 -16.62 8.72
N TYR A 291 21.26 -15.74 7.79
CA TYR A 291 19.98 -15.84 7.11
C TYR A 291 19.99 -16.88 5.99
N GLN A 292 19.05 -17.82 6.07
CA GLN A 292 18.77 -18.81 5.04
C GLN A 292 17.28 -18.84 4.76
N VAL A 293 16.91 -18.55 3.53
CA VAL A 293 15.50 -18.58 3.08
C VAL A 293 14.90 -19.96 3.33
N GLY A 294 13.70 -19.99 3.90
CA GLY A 294 12.99 -21.21 4.27
C GLY A 294 13.24 -21.68 5.71
N GLU A 295 14.16 -21.06 6.46
CA GLU A 295 14.38 -21.36 7.88
C GLU A 295 13.56 -20.45 8.79
N ASP A 296 13.39 -20.87 10.05
CA ASP A 296 12.63 -20.16 11.06
C ASP A 296 13.56 -19.32 11.95
N TYR A 297 13.18 -18.06 12.20
CA TYR A 297 13.92 -17.13 13.03
C TYR A 297 13.01 -16.43 14.03
N ASN A 298 13.57 -16.01 15.16
CA ASN A 298 12.88 -15.20 16.15
C ASN A 298 13.18 -13.71 15.89
N PHE A 299 12.18 -12.95 15.44
CA PHE A 299 12.32 -11.51 15.26
C PHE A 299 11.46 -10.75 16.27
N ALA A 300 12.00 -9.64 16.78
CA ALA A 300 11.24 -8.66 17.53
C ALA A 300 10.88 -7.50 16.59
N LEU A 301 9.61 -7.41 16.20
CA LEU A 301 9.12 -6.36 15.29
C LEU A 301 8.71 -5.10 16.05
N SER A 302 8.88 -3.95 15.43
CA SER A 302 8.47 -2.65 15.94
C SER A 302 8.16 -1.70 14.77
N ALA A 303 7.60 -0.52 15.05
CA ALA A 303 7.32 0.44 14.00
C ALA A 303 7.54 1.89 14.42
N MET A 304 7.91 2.72 13.44
CA MET A 304 7.94 4.18 13.51
C MET A 304 6.90 4.76 12.55
N ALA A 305 6.02 5.66 13.01
CA ALA A 305 5.02 6.25 12.13
C ALA A 305 5.56 7.47 11.37
N TYR A 306 5.34 7.53 10.06
CA TYR A 306 5.52 8.75 9.26
C TYR A 306 4.46 9.81 9.56
N GLY A 307 3.26 9.36 9.88
CA GLY A 307 2.13 10.14 10.32
C GLY A 307 1.07 9.24 10.90
N ALA A 308 0.41 9.68 11.95
CA ALA A 308 -0.64 8.92 12.60
C ALA A 308 -1.75 9.84 13.11
N ALA A 309 -2.98 9.36 13.12
CA ALA A 309 -4.13 10.08 13.65
C ALA A 309 -5.03 9.15 14.45
N CYS A 310 -5.76 9.74 15.43
CA CYS A 310 -6.87 9.01 16.04
C CYS A 310 -8.02 8.92 15.03
N VAL A 311 -8.63 7.74 14.96
CA VAL A 311 -9.87 7.55 14.21
C VAL A 311 -11.02 8.15 15.01
N PRO A 312 -11.86 9.03 14.43
CA PRO A 312 -13.08 9.51 15.07
C PRO A 312 -14.05 8.36 15.34
N GLU A 313 -14.71 8.38 16.50
CA GLU A 313 -15.74 7.38 16.84
C GLU A 313 -16.90 7.44 15.83
N GLY A 314 -17.29 6.29 15.27
CA GLY A 314 -18.39 6.17 14.31
C GLY A 314 -18.04 6.64 12.90
N GLU A 315 -16.78 6.96 12.58
CA GLU A 315 -16.37 7.35 11.23
C GLU A 315 -16.59 6.21 10.23
N MET A 316 -16.42 4.97 10.66
CA MET A 316 -16.63 3.80 9.82
C MET A 316 -17.70 2.88 10.40
N THR A 317 -18.93 3.14 10.00
CA THR A 317 -20.04 2.21 10.18
C THR A 317 -20.51 1.75 8.80
N VAL A 318 -20.62 0.43 8.63
CA VAL A 318 -21.19 -0.19 7.43
C VAL A 318 -22.55 -0.78 7.79
N GLU A 319 -23.59 -0.37 7.06
CA GLU A 319 -24.89 -1.03 7.14
C GLU A 319 -24.82 -2.32 6.32
N MET A 320 -25.07 -3.44 6.95
CA MET A 320 -25.09 -4.76 6.33
C MET A 320 -26.52 -5.21 6.11
N SER A 321 -26.79 -5.88 5.00
CA SER A 321 -28.08 -6.55 4.78
C SER A 321 -28.31 -7.62 5.85
N GLY A 322 -29.57 -7.93 6.15
CA GLY A 322 -29.90 -8.96 7.13
C GLY A 322 -29.27 -10.33 6.79
N ASP A 323 -29.17 -10.65 5.50
CA ASP A 323 -28.53 -11.89 5.02
C ASP A 323 -27.01 -11.92 5.28
N GLU A 324 -26.32 -10.78 5.12
CA GLU A 324 -24.89 -10.64 5.42
C GLU A 324 -24.64 -10.66 6.93
N ALA A 325 -25.49 -9.95 7.68
CA ALA A 325 -25.42 -9.92 9.13
C ALA A 325 -25.62 -11.32 9.73
N MET A 326 -26.54 -12.11 9.18
CA MET A 326 -26.72 -13.51 9.57
C MET A 326 -25.51 -14.39 9.26
N ARG A 327 -24.91 -14.24 8.06
CA ARG A 327 -23.69 -14.98 7.70
C ARG A 327 -22.53 -14.71 8.66
N LEU A 328 -22.47 -13.50 9.18
CA LEU A 328 -21.44 -13.08 10.16
C LEU A 328 -21.87 -13.26 11.62
N HIS A 329 -23.02 -13.92 11.88
CA HIS A 329 -23.57 -14.10 13.23
C HIS A 329 -23.81 -12.80 14.01
N LEU A 330 -24.07 -11.70 13.30
CA LEU A 330 -24.37 -10.39 13.89
C LEU A 330 -25.87 -10.13 14.04
N SER A 331 -26.73 -10.92 13.39
CA SER A 331 -28.19 -10.91 13.49
C SER A 331 -28.73 -12.32 13.40
N ASP A 332 -29.85 -12.57 14.09
CA ASP A 332 -30.61 -13.82 14.01
C ASP A 332 -31.75 -13.73 12.98
N ARG A 333 -31.89 -12.63 12.24
CA ARG A 333 -32.98 -12.32 11.34
C ARG A 333 -32.51 -11.86 9.96
N HIS A 334 -33.09 -12.42 8.90
CA HIS A 334 -32.80 -12.08 7.52
C HIS A 334 -33.30 -10.68 7.09
N ASP A 335 -34.29 -10.12 7.77
CA ASP A 335 -35.01 -8.91 7.39
C ASP A 335 -34.55 -7.66 8.19
N GLU A 336 -33.65 -7.84 9.15
CA GLU A 336 -33.12 -6.72 9.94
C GLU A 336 -31.68 -6.40 9.52
N PRO A 337 -31.42 -5.23 8.89
CA PRO A 337 -30.07 -4.79 8.63
C PRO A 337 -29.32 -4.52 9.93
N ALA A 338 -28.05 -4.87 9.98
CA ALA A 338 -27.18 -4.60 11.11
C ALA A 338 -26.15 -3.51 10.77
N MET A 339 -25.85 -2.68 11.75
CA MET A 339 -24.75 -1.71 11.64
C MET A 339 -23.48 -2.33 12.20
N LEU A 340 -22.48 -2.52 11.36
CA LEU A 340 -21.14 -2.96 11.78
C LEU A 340 -20.25 -1.74 11.98
N SER A 341 -19.76 -1.55 13.21
CA SER A 341 -18.69 -0.57 13.46
C SER A 341 -17.35 -1.18 13.12
N LEU A 342 -16.60 -0.49 12.26
CA LEU A 342 -15.21 -0.80 11.94
C LEU A 342 -14.21 -0.02 12.82
N ASP A 343 -14.67 0.61 13.89
CA ASP A 343 -13.84 1.41 14.81
C ASP A 343 -12.66 0.62 15.40
N HIS A 344 -12.78 -0.72 15.45
CA HIS A 344 -11.74 -1.64 15.92
C HIS A 344 -11.15 -2.51 14.80
N LEU A 345 -11.27 -2.07 13.56
CA LEU A 345 -10.64 -2.76 12.43
C LEU A 345 -9.14 -2.90 12.68
N VAL A 346 -8.60 -4.07 12.35
CA VAL A 346 -7.17 -4.30 12.21
C VAL A 346 -6.89 -4.48 10.74
N ALA A 347 -6.11 -3.57 10.17
CA ALA A 347 -5.62 -3.66 8.80
C ALA A 347 -4.18 -3.18 8.76
N PHE A 348 -3.35 -3.92 8.04
CA PHE A 348 -1.99 -3.53 7.73
C PHE A 348 -1.71 -3.95 6.28
N LEU A 349 -1.31 -2.99 5.45
CA LEU A 349 -1.14 -3.15 4.01
C LEU A 349 0.23 -2.63 3.59
N GLN A 350 1.03 -3.49 3.02
CA GLN A 350 2.33 -3.17 2.41
C GLN A 350 2.17 -3.28 0.88
N LEU A 351 1.88 -2.15 0.24
CA LEU A 351 1.56 -2.08 -1.19
C LEU A 351 2.70 -1.54 -2.04
N ASP A 352 3.63 -0.82 -1.42
CA ASP A 352 4.78 -0.24 -2.11
C ASP A 352 5.88 -1.30 -2.27
N LYS A 353 6.25 -1.60 -3.51
CA LYS A 353 7.30 -2.58 -3.79
C LYS A 353 8.71 -1.97 -3.74
N ALA A 354 8.82 -0.67 -3.93
CA ALA A 354 10.09 0.04 -3.80
C ALA A 354 10.52 0.12 -2.34
N TYR A 355 9.54 0.28 -1.44
CA TYR A 355 9.73 0.31 0.02
C TYR A 355 8.82 -0.72 0.69
N PRO A 356 9.14 -2.03 0.57
CA PRO A 356 8.24 -3.09 1.03
C PRO A 356 8.09 -3.16 2.55
N ASP A 357 8.95 -2.49 3.31
CA ASP A 357 8.90 -2.30 4.76
C ASP A 357 7.99 -1.15 5.20
N ASP A 358 7.49 -0.33 4.26
CA ASP A 358 6.47 0.68 4.52
C ASP A 358 5.06 0.07 4.47
N GLY A 359 4.16 0.59 5.30
CA GLY A 359 2.79 0.11 5.29
C GLY A 359 1.78 1.12 5.82
N GLU A 360 0.58 1.01 5.29
CA GLU A 360 -0.60 1.67 5.84
C GLU A 360 -1.21 0.81 6.94
N PHE A 361 -1.57 1.43 8.05
CA PHE A 361 -2.15 0.71 9.16
C PHE A 361 -3.44 1.34 9.70
N TRP A 362 -4.31 0.49 10.21
CA TRP A 362 -5.45 0.82 11.03
C TRP A 362 -5.52 -0.20 12.17
N SER A 363 -5.50 0.28 13.40
CA SER A 363 -5.48 -0.61 14.56
C SER A 363 -6.10 0.04 15.80
N PRO A 364 -6.80 -0.74 16.64
CA PRO A 364 -7.05 -0.30 18.00
C PRO A 364 -5.74 -0.10 18.76
N VAL A 365 -5.75 0.83 19.71
CA VAL A 365 -4.62 1.04 20.62
C VAL A 365 -4.63 -0.07 21.68
N MET A 366 -3.67 -0.99 21.58
CA MET A 366 -3.61 -2.22 22.38
C MET A 366 -2.97 -2.04 23.76
N SER A 367 -2.35 -0.89 24.04
CA SER A 367 -1.69 -0.64 25.32
C SER A 367 -1.86 0.80 25.81
N ARG A 368 -1.51 1.04 27.07
CA ARG A 368 -1.46 2.42 27.62
C ARG A 368 -0.43 3.25 26.88
N VAL A 369 -0.86 4.39 26.33
CA VAL A 369 0.00 5.32 25.60
C VAL A 369 0.93 6.07 26.55
N LYS A 370 2.23 6.00 26.29
CA LYS A 370 3.29 6.68 27.05
C LYS A 370 3.87 7.84 26.22
N LYS A 371 4.32 8.88 26.91
CA LYS A 371 5.21 9.87 26.29
C LYS A 371 6.66 9.40 26.37
N VAL A 372 7.38 9.52 25.28
CA VAL A 372 8.78 9.13 25.15
C VAL A 372 9.57 10.30 24.61
N PRO A 373 10.46 10.91 25.39
CA PRO A 373 11.37 11.93 24.92
C PRO A 373 12.58 11.29 24.22
N CYS A 374 13.01 11.88 23.11
CA CYS A 374 14.26 11.50 22.45
C CYS A 374 14.90 12.72 21.79
N LEU A 375 16.09 13.10 22.23
CA LEU A 375 16.89 14.20 21.67
C LEU A 375 16.10 15.51 21.44
N GLY A 376 15.37 15.94 22.48
CA GLY A 376 14.56 17.17 22.42
C GLY A 376 13.22 17.06 21.70
N ARG A 377 12.91 15.90 21.13
CA ARG A 377 11.63 15.57 20.49
C ARG A 377 10.76 14.75 21.42
N GLU A 378 9.47 14.82 21.23
CA GLU A 378 8.49 14.05 22.02
C GLU A 378 7.66 13.14 21.13
N PHE A 379 7.50 11.88 21.59
CA PHE A 379 6.74 10.84 20.89
C PHE A 379 5.69 10.23 21.82
N TYR A 380 4.68 9.65 21.21
CA TYR A 380 3.84 8.65 21.85
C TYR A 380 4.37 7.25 21.52
N ARG A 381 4.43 6.39 22.56
CA ARG A 381 4.59 4.94 22.38
C ARG A 381 3.29 4.25 22.75
N MET A 382 2.83 3.39 21.88
CA MET A 382 1.66 2.53 22.07
C MET A 382 1.92 1.16 21.43
N GLU A 383 1.06 0.21 21.67
CA GLU A 383 1.04 -1.04 20.90
C GLU A 383 -0.13 -1.01 19.93
N ILE A 384 0.09 -1.51 18.73
CA ILE A 384 -0.89 -1.71 17.68
C ILE A 384 -0.88 -3.17 17.25
N CYS A 385 -2.00 -3.64 16.70
CA CYS A 385 -2.11 -4.95 16.08
C CYS A 385 -1.92 -4.80 14.56
N ILE A 386 -1.04 -5.58 13.95
CA ILE A 386 -0.78 -5.55 12.51
C ILE A 386 -1.21 -6.83 11.79
N ALA A 387 -1.44 -7.93 12.50
CA ALA A 387 -1.95 -9.16 11.93
C ALA A 387 -2.74 -9.96 12.97
N ASN A 388 -3.75 -10.66 12.48
CA ASN A 388 -4.48 -11.67 13.24
C ASN A 388 -4.34 -13.00 12.51
N GLU A 389 -4.06 -14.07 13.22
CA GLU A 389 -4.08 -15.40 12.65
C GLU A 389 -5.53 -15.91 12.65
N ASN A 390 -6.07 -16.21 11.47
CA ASN A 390 -7.51 -16.50 11.26
C ASN A 390 -8.06 -17.70 12.08
N ASP A 391 -7.20 -18.68 12.43
CA ASP A 391 -7.60 -19.90 13.14
C ASP A 391 -7.09 -19.96 14.60
N SER A 392 -6.19 -19.11 14.99
CA SER A 392 -5.73 -18.95 16.36
C SER A 392 -6.13 -17.57 16.87
N MET A 393 -6.52 -17.41 18.13
CA MET A 393 -6.75 -16.07 18.72
C MET A 393 -5.43 -15.29 18.89
N GLU A 394 -4.37 -15.66 18.17
CA GLU A 394 -3.08 -15.01 18.29
C GLU A 394 -3.04 -13.77 17.43
N THR A 395 -2.68 -12.67 18.04
CA THR A 395 -2.55 -11.35 17.42
C THR A 395 -1.10 -10.92 17.42
N LEU A 396 -0.62 -10.41 16.30
CA LEU A 396 0.71 -9.81 16.22
C LEU A 396 0.65 -8.34 16.67
N ASN A 397 0.96 -8.13 17.94
CA ASN A 397 1.00 -6.79 18.55
C ASN A 397 2.44 -6.29 18.60
N ILE A 398 2.67 -5.10 18.05
CA ILE A 398 4.00 -4.47 18.01
C ILE A 398 3.97 -3.08 18.64
N PRO A 399 5.09 -2.60 19.22
CA PRO A 399 5.22 -1.21 19.62
C PRO A 399 5.29 -0.29 18.43
N LEU A 400 4.50 0.79 18.48
CA LEU A 400 4.51 1.91 17.56
C LEU A 400 5.03 3.15 18.29
N ILE A 401 5.98 3.85 17.67
CA ILE A 401 6.41 5.20 18.03
C ILE A 401 5.83 6.18 16.99
N ALA A 402 5.17 7.22 17.45
CA ALA A 402 4.63 8.27 16.59
C ALA A 402 4.86 9.65 17.23
N ARG A 403 5.11 10.68 16.42
CA ARG A 403 5.29 12.04 16.91
C ARG A 403 4.02 12.55 17.60
N ILE A 404 4.17 13.25 18.70
CA ILE A 404 3.02 13.87 19.41
C ILE A 404 2.31 14.88 18.50
N SER A 405 3.06 15.57 17.65
CA SER A 405 2.53 16.57 16.70
C SER A 405 1.58 16.03 15.64
N ASP A 406 1.55 14.73 15.45
CA ASP A 406 0.67 14.09 14.47
C ASP A 406 -0.76 13.89 15.02
N PHE A 407 -0.96 14.11 16.31
CA PHE A 407 -2.24 13.88 16.99
C PHE A 407 -2.86 15.17 17.52
N ASP A 408 -4.12 15.42 17.22
CA ASP A 408 -4.90 16.52 17.82
C ASP A 408 -5.16 16.28 19.32
N LYS A 409 -5.27 15.01 19.72
CA LYS A 409 -5.45 14.58 21.11
C LYS A 409 -4.64 13.32 21.38
N LYS A 410 -4.23 13.15 22.65
CA LYS A 410 -3.52 11.94 23.07
C LYS A 410 -4.39 10.69 22.83
N PRO A 411 -3.91 9.68 22.08
CA PRO A 411 -4.61 8.41 21.92
C PRO A 411 -4.78 7.69 23.27
N THR A 412 -5.79 6.86 23.37
CA THR A 412 -6.08 5.99 24.52
C THR A 412 -6.49 4.62 24.03
N MET A 413 -6.55 3.63 24.91
CA MET A 413 -7.01 2.26 24.57
C MET A 413 -8.48 2.18 24.10
N LYS A 414 -9.21 3.30 24.12
CA LYS A 414 -10.56 3.39 23.56
C LYS A 414 -10.60 3.87 22.13
N ASN A 415 -9.45 4.26 21.59
CA ASN A 415 -9.34 4.79 20.25
C ASN A 415 -8.72 3.75 19.32
N SER A 416 -9.07 3.82 18.07
CA SER A 416 -8.25 3.30 16.99
C SER A 416 -7.34 4.41 16.44
N VAL A 417 -6.21 4.00 15.88
CA VAL A 417 -5.25 4.87 15.20
C VAL A 417 -5.00 4.35 13.80
N ARG A 418 -4.77 5.27 12.87
CA ARG A 418 -4.43 4.96 11.49
C ARG A 418 -3.29 5.84 11.00
N GLY A 419 -2.62 5.41 9.96
CA GLY A 419 -1.55 6.18 9.32
C GLY A 419 -0.61 5.31 8.52
N ASN A 420 0.57 5.86 8.25
CA ASN A 420 1.65 5.17 7.57
C ASN A 420 2.80 4.93 8.53
N LEU A 421 3.41 3.78 8.42
CA LEU A 421 4.51 3.38 9.30
C LEU A 421 5.64 2.71 8.52
N TRP A 422 6.83 2.81 9.06
CA TRP A 422 8.01 2.04 8.72
C TRP A 422 8.10 0.85 9.68
N LEU A 423 7.94 -0.37 9.16
CA LEU A 423 8.05 -1.60 9.93
C LEU A 423 9.52 -1.98 10.06
N GLN A 424 9.95 -2.26 11.28
CA GLN A 424 11.32 -2.57 11.65
C GLN A 424 11.37 -3.88 12.42
N GLY A 425 12.50 -4.56 12.34
CA GLY A 425 12.72 -5.78 13.09
C GLY A 425 14.19 -5.96 13.44
N ARG A 426 14.43 -6.82 14.40
CA ARG A 426 15.77 -7.32 14.71
C ARG A 426 15.73 -8.80 15.09
N LEU A 427 16.80 -9.51 14.75
CA LEU A 427 16.97 -10.90 15.15
C LEU A 427 17.17 -10.99 16.66
N ILE A 428 16.54 -11.97 17.28
CA ILE A 428 16.74 -12.33 18.68
C ILE A 428 17.37 -13.73 18.72
N GLU A 429 18.63 -13.79 19.07
CA GLU A 429 19.35 -15.08 19.19
C GLU A 429 18.83 -15.86 20.41
N GLU A 430 18.71 -17.18 20.26
CA GLU A 430 18.36 -18.06 21.37
C GLU A 430 19.52 -18.11 22.39
N GLY A 431 19.30 -17.50 23.55
CA GLY A 431 20.26 -17.56 24.65
C GLY A 431 21.02 -16.27 24.96
N ALA A 432 20.61 -15.14 24.38
CA ALA A 432 21.13 -13.80 24.73
C ALA A 432 20.49 -13.24 26.01
#